data_f23d4ed49220a8be2d1097ebaf4d063a
#
_entry.id   f23d4ed49220a8be2d1097ebaf4d063a
#
_cell.length_a   1.000
_cell.length_b   1.000
_cell.length_c   1.000
_cell.angle_alpha   90.00
_cell.angle_beta   90.00
_cell.angle_gamma   90.00
#
_symmetry.space_group_name_H-M   'P 1'
#
loop_
_entity.id
_entity.type
_entity.pdbx_description
1 polymer ?
#
loop_
_entity_poly.entity_id
_entity_poly.type
_entity_poly.pdbx_seq_one_letter_code
_entity_poly.pdbx_strand_id
1 'polypeptide(L)'
;MKEKIKESLRSIIIDLYGSSESIHDEFEISIQDNKENQYGDLASNVALVLAKPLKRNPKEIAEEIKGKFITDKEIVKVDVAGPGFINFFLSKESHGAILRDISIQKDKFGKFESNNKKVLIEYVSSNPTGPLHVGHGRGAVFGSVLSRLLKEAGFQVDEEYYVNDFGRQMNILSVSLWIRYAQIFDKNIKMLNNGYQGDYLIVIAQHLKKLRSDELFDDDDEIKSLLEYENEDAEKHTDEVIDSIKSKLNDEFSYVRDFALREILELIKEDLLEFGVDHNKWFSESSLYESESHDLSKVDQSIDELSSKGFVYEKEGAIWFKSSELGDDKDRVLKRGNGEFTYFASDVAYHLDKYNRGYDRIINIWGSDHHGYLPRVKAAMEASKKNVEKLEVVFIQFANLIRAGKKVTMSTRSGEFITLKELIEEVTSEAARFFYINRKADQHLDFDLDLAKEQSKDNPLYYIQYAHARICSVLRKSKVQEEELTTSELGLLDSNKEIEIQKILKQYPPLIERAALASEPHLICYYLKDLASIFHSYYNTEKFIVEDQKLMNSRLFLLSGVKQVIYNGLTVLGINAPHEM
;
A
#
# COMPACT_ATOMS: atom_id res chain seq x y z
N MET A 1 -13.53 -4.30 -27.13
CA MET A 1 -13.27 -3.43 -28.32
C MET A 1 -11.83 -3.56 -28.84
N LYS A 2 -10.80 -3.29 -28.01
CA LYS A 2 -9.38 -3.40 -28.43
C LYS A 2 -9.07 -4.80 -28.96
N GLU A 3 -9.50 -5.86 -28.29
CA GLU A 3 -9.28 -7.24 -28.75
C GLU A 3 -10.00 -7.53 -30.07
N LYS A 4 -11.23 -7.08 -30.24
CA LYS A 4 -11.97 -7.20 -31.52
C LYS A 4 -11.19 -6.55 -32.68
N ILE A 5 -10.63 -5.34 -32.45
CA ILE A 5 -9.81 -4.65 -33.47
C ILE A 5 -8.51 -5.43 -33.73
N LYS A 6 -7.84 -5.95 -32.70
CA LYS A 6 -6.63 -6.77 -32.85
C LYS A 6 -6.89 -8.03 -33.69
N GLU A 7 -7.97 -8.75 -33.39
CA GLU A 7 -8.37 -9.94 -34.12
C GLU A 7 -8.67 -9.61 -35.59
N SER A 8 -9.44 -8.55 -35.85
CA SER A 8 -9.73 -8.07 -37.20
C SER A 8 -8.46 -7.68 -37.95
N LEU A 9 -7.57 -6.93 -37.33
CA LEU A 9 -6.29 -6.57 -37.94
C LEU A 9 -5.41 -7.79 -38.19
N ARG A 10 -5.34 -8.73 -37.27
CA ARG A 10 -4.60 -9.99 -37.45
C ARG A 10 -5.11 -10.78 -38.65
N SER A 11 -6.41 -10.95 -38.74
CA SER A 11 -7.04 -11.64 -39.87
C SER A 11 -6.72 -10.95 -41.21
N ILE A 12 -6.87 -9.62 -41.29
CA ILE A 12 -6.57 -8.84 -42.50
C ILE A 12 -5.09 -8.95 -42.88
N ILE A 13 -4.17 -8.86 -41.90
CA ILE A 13 -2.72 -8.93 -42.16
C ILE A 13 -2.33 -10.33 -42.68
N ILE A 14 -2.92 -11.38 -42.13
CA ILE A 14 -2.72 -12.76 -42.63
C ILE A 14 -3.27 -12.90 -44.06
N ASP A 15 -4.44 -12.34 -44.34
CA ASP A 15 -5.03 -12.37 -45.70
C ASP A 15 -4.16 -11.63 -46.72
N LEU A 16 -3.63 -10.46 -46.35
CA LEU A 16 -2.84 -9.63 -47.27
C LEU A 16 -1.39 -10.10 -47.43
N TYR A 17 -0.77 -10.59 -46.37
CA TYR A 17 0.69 -10.78 -46.28
C TYR A 17 1.13 -12.13 -45.72
N GLY A 18 0.20 -13.03 -45.38
CA GLY A 18 0.52 -14.32 -44.74
C GLY A 18 1.31 -15.31 -45.61
N SER A 19 1.44 -15.07 -46.91
CA SER A 19 2.31 -15.83 -47.82
C SER A 19 3.77 -15.29 -47.84
N SER A 20 4.08 -14.21 -47.13
CA SER A 20 5.42 -13.63 -47.07
C SER A 20 6.27 -14.37 -46.01
N GLU A 21 7.40 -14.96 -46.42
CA GLU A 21 8.38 -15.57 -45.49
C GLU A 21 8.92 -14.60 -44.41
N SER A 22 8.63 -13.31 -44.54
CA SER A 22 9.08 -12.25 -43.64
C SER A 22 8.11 -11.98 -42.48
N ILE A 23 6.91 -12.60 -42.49
CA ILE A 23 5.90 -12.43 -41.43
C ILE A 23 5.78 -13.77 -40.71
N HIS A 24 6.41 -13.87 -39.54
CA HIS A 24 6.15 -14.94 -38.58
C HIS A 24 4.82 -14.68 -37.88
N ASP A 25 4.11 -15.72 -37.44
CA ASP A 25 2.79 -15.63 -36.75
C ASP A 25 2.80 -14.83 -35.43
N GLU A 26 3.96 -14.40 -34.95
CA GLU A 26 4.18 -13.70 -33.67
C GLU A 26 4.49 -12.21 -33.84
N PHE A 27 3.71 -11.45 -34.62
CA PHE A 27 3.80 -9.99 -34.54
C PHE A 27 2.80 -9.41 -33.53
N GLU A 28 3.26 -8.50 -32.71
CA GLU A 28 2.45 -7.86 -31.68
C GLU A 28 1.66 -6.70 -32.29
N ILE A 29 0.33 -6.76 -32.16
CA ILE A 29 -0.58 -5.66 -32.55
C ILE A 29 -0.89 -4.83 -31.30
N SER A 30 -0.38 -3.60 -31.27
CA SER A 30 -0.69 -2.63 -30.24
C SER A 30 -1.88 -1.76 -30.65
N ILE A 31 -2.86 -1.62 -29.74
CA ILE A 31 -3.98 -0.68 -29.85
C ILE A 31 -3.92 0.29 -28.66
N GLN A 32 -3.81 1.56 -28.97
CA GLN A 32 -3.71 2.64 -27.99
C GLN A 32 -4.90 3.59 -28.06
N ASP A 33 -5.25 4.22 -26.94
CA ASP A 33 -6.25 5.28 -26.91
C ASP A 33 -5.65 6.56 -27.50
N ASN A 34 -6.38 7.25 -28.38
CA ASN A 34 -5.98 8.53 -28.88
C ASN A 34 -6.25 9.64 -27.84
N LYS A 35 -5.30 10.55 -27.69
CA LYS A 35 -5.45 11.71 -26.79
C LYS A 35 -6.32 12.81 -27.41
N GLU A 36 -6.30 12.95 -28.73
CA GLU A 36 -7.02 13.97 -29.46
C GLU A 36 -8.16 13.37 -30.28
N ASN A 37 -9.38 13.80 -30.05
CA ASN A 37 -10.59 13.27 -30.71
C ASN A 37 -10.58 13.39 -32.25
N GLN A 38 -9.83 14.34 -32.79
CA GLN A 38 -9.72 14.49 -34.25
C GLN A 38 -9.09 13.28 -34.95
N TYR A 39 -8.27 12.52 -34.24
CA TYR A 39 -7.64 11.30 -34.75
C TYR A 39 -8.42 10.03 -34.42
N GLY A 40 -9.69 10.14 -34.01
CA GLY A 40 -10.49 9.01 -33.59
C GLY A 40 -10.25 8.59 -32.13
N ASP A 41 -10.77 7.43 -31.76
CA ASP A 41 -10.77 6.95 -30.38
C ASP A 41 -9.61 6.02 -30.07
N LEU A 42 -9.26 5.16 -31.02
CA LEU A 42 -8.20 4.16 -30.90
C LEU A 42 -7.26 4.25 -32.11
N ALA A 43 -6.00 3.92 -31.89
CA ALA A 43 -4.99 3.87 -32.96
C ALA A 43 -4.14 2.62 -32.88
N SER A 44 -3.72 2.12 -34.06
CA SER A 44 -2.71 1.07 -34.18
C SER A 44 -1.51 1.57 -34.98
N ASN A 45 -0.33 1.20 -34.54
CA ASN A 45 0.93 1.41 -35.25
C ASN A 45 1.36 0.18 -36.07
N VAL A 46 0.48 -0.81 -36.26
CA VAL A 46 0.82 -2.10 -36.87
C VAL A 46 1.44 -1.96 -38.25
N ALA A 47 1.00 -1.02 -39.07
CA ALA A 47 1.59 -0.76 -40.39
C ALA A 47 3.04 -0.26 -40.31
N LEU A 48 3.38 0.52 -39.26
CA LEU A 48 4.78 0.92 -38.99
C LEU A 48 5.65 -0.27 -38.59
N VAL A 49 5.09 -1.19 -37.80
CA VAL A 49 5.78 -2.43 -37.40
C VAL A 49 6.02 -3.32 -38.61
N LEU A 50 5.04 -3.46 -39.50
CA LEU A 50 5.12 -4.28 -40.72
C LEU A 50 5.98 -3.67 -41.83
N ALA A 51 6.25 -2.38 -41.81
CA ALA A 51 7.01 -1.68 -42.87
C ALA A 51 8.42 -2.25 -43.04
N LYS A 52 9.11 -2.60 -41.96
CA LYS A 52 10.49 -3.12 -42.00
C LYS A 52 10.55 -4.54 -42.58
N PRO A 53 9.79 -5.52 -42.08
CA PRO A 53 9.79 -6.88 -42.64
C PRO A 53 9.28 -6.92 -44.09
N LEU A 54 8.27 -6.14 -44.44
CA LEU A 54 7.73 -6.08 -45.80
C LEU A 54 8.57 -5.21 -46.76
N LYS A 55 9.53 -4.42 -46.24
CA LYS A 55 10.33 -3.45 -47.02
C LYS A 55 9.45 -2.51 -47.86
N ARG A 56 8.33 -2.04 -47.30
CA ARG A 56 7.33 -1.22 -47.95
C ARG A 56 7.03 0.05 -47.15
N ASN A 57 6.43 1.04 -47.81
CA ASN A 57 6.02 2.26 -47.14
C ASN A 57 4.89 1.97 -46.14
N PRO A 58 5.05 2.35 -44.84
CA PRO A 58 4.03 2.07 -43.84
C PRO A 58 2.68 2.72 -44.12
N LYS A 59 2.64 3.87 -44.80
CA LYS A 59 1.39 4.53 -45.19
C LYS A 59 0.63 3.71 -46.25
N GLU A 60 1.33 3.09 -47.19
CA GLU A 60 0.71 2.21 -48.18
C GLU A 60 0.13 0.94 -47.53
N ILE A 61 0.89 0.34 -46.60
CA ILE A 61 0.43 -0.83 -45.83
C ILE A 61 -0.83 -0.45 -45.00
N ALA A 62 -0.84 0.72 -44.38
CA ALA A 62 -1.96 1.22 -43.59
C ALA A 62 -3.23 1.41 -44.47
N GLU A 63 -3.09 1.96 -45.68
CA GLU A 63 -4.21 2.16 -46.60
C GLU A 63 -4.73 0.82 -47.14
N GLU A 64 -3.89 -0.18 -47.41
CA GLU A 64 -4.32 -1.52 -47.80
C GLU A 64 -5.10 -2.21 -46.66
N ILE A 65 -4.61 -2.15 -45.44
CA ILE A 65 -5.30 -2.68 -44.25
C ILE A 65 -6.64 -1.97 -44.06
N LYS A 66 -6.67 -0.63 -44.12
CA LYS A 66 -7.90 0.16 -44.07
C LYS A 66 -8.90 -0.25 -45.12
N GLY A 67 -8.45 -0.48 -46.39
CA GLY A 67 -9.32 -0.89 -47.49
C GLY A 67 -9.97 -2.24 -47.30
N LYS A 68 -9.39 -3.11 -46.48
CA LYS A 68 -9.94 -4.43 -46.11
C LYS A 68 -10.74 -4.43 -44.82
N PHE A 69 -10.60 -3.38 -43.98
CA PHE A 69 -11.29 -3.32 -42.71
C PHE A 69 -12.78 -3.03 -42.90
N ILE A 70 -13.62 -3.94 -42.42
CA ILE A 70 -15.07 -3.81 -42.49
C ILE A 70 -15.55 -3.06 -41.25
N THR A 71 -16.13 -1.88 -41.46
CA THR A 71 -16.81 -1.12 -40.40
C THR A 71 -18.14 -1.75 -40.04
N ASP A 72 -18.58 -1.58 -38.80
CA ASP A 72 -19.83 -2.13 -38.30
C ASP A 72 -20.57 -1.09 -37.42
N LYS A 73 -21.54 -1.57 -36.62
CA LYS A 73 -22.30 -0.69 -35.69
C LYS A 73 -21.46 -0.11 -34.56
N GLU A 74 -20.29 -0.68 -34.26
CA GLU A 74 -19.44 -0.28 -33.18
C GLU A 74 -18.26 0.57 -33.65
N ILE A 75 -17.68 0.24 -34.82
CA ILE A 75 -16.57 0.96 -35.45
C ILE A 75 -17.12 1.60 -36.73
N VAL A 76 -17.39 2.89 -36.64
CA VAL A 76 -18.10 3.62 -37.71
C VAL A 76 -17.20 4.16 -38.81
N LYS A 77 -15.90 4.36 -38.52
CA LYS A 77 -14.91 4.88 -39.49
C LYS A 77 -13.52 4.34 -39.14
N VAL A 78 -12.73 4.06 -40.18
CA VAL A 78 -11.28 3.82 -40.05
C VAL A 78 -10.57 4.81 -40.94
N ASP A 79 -9.48 5.42 -40.45
CA ASP A 79 -8.70 6.41 -41.18
C ASP A 79 -7.20 6.22 -40.99
N VAL A 80 -6.38 6.72 -41.90
CA VAL A 80 -4.93 6.66 -41.82
C VAL A 80 -4.38 8.06 -41.57
N ALA A 81 -3.51 8.20 -40.58
CA ALA A 81 -2.89 9.46 -40.22
C ALA A 81 -1.37 9.36 -40.09
N GLY A 82 -0.70 10.49 -40.30
CA GLY A 82 0.74 10.60 -40.15
C GLY A 82 1.52 9.61 -41.03
N PRO A 83 2.57 8.95 -40.46
CA PRO A 83 3.43 8.04 -41.23
C PRO A 83 2.82 6.63 -41.45
N GLY A 84 1.58 6.35 -41.02
CA GLY A 84 0.93 5.05 -41.17
C GLY A 84 0.22 4.56 -39.91
N PHE A 85 -0.25 5.45 -39.05
CA PHE A 85 -1.16 5.08 -37.95
C PHE A 85 -2.55 4.78 -38.51
N ILE A 86 -3.14 3.68 -38.09
CA ILE A 86 -4.52 3.31 -38.42
C ILE A 86 -5.40 3.72 -37.26
N ASN A 87 -6.31 4.65 -37.49
CA ASN A 87 -7.18 5.28 -36.49
C ASN A 87 -8.62 4.75 -36.64
N PHE A 88 -9.22 4.39 -35.52
CA PHE A 88 -10.57 3.84 -35.42
C PHE A 88 -11.47 4.82 -34.69
N PHE A 89 -12.64 5.09 -35.29
CA PHE A 89 -13.69 5.93 -34.74
C PHE A 89 -14.84 5.03 -34.29
N LEU A 90 -15.16 5.12 -33.00
CA LEU A 90 -16.21 4.32 -32.40
C LEU A 90 -17.57 5.04 -32.52
N SER A 91 -18.67 4.25 -32.53
CA SER A 91 -20.01 4.84 -32.45
C SER A 91 -20.26 5.41 -31.05
N LYS A 92 -21.20 6.36 -30.94
CA LYS A 92 -21.64 6.91 -29.67
C LYS A 92 -22.17 5.81 -28.74
N GLU A 93 -22.89 4.82 -29.28
CA GLU A 93 -23.37 3.66 -28.54
C GLU A 93 -22.22 2.83 -27.98
N SER A 94 -21.14 2.64 -28.72
CA SER A 94 -19.93 1.94 -28.27
C SER A 94 -19.17 2.67 -27.16
N HIS A 95 -19.20 3.99 -27.15
CA HIS A 95 -18.69 4.76 -26.02
C HIS A 95 -19.49 4.47 -24.76
N GLY A 96 -20.82 4.46 -24.87
CA GLY A 96 -21.73 4.25 -23.75
C GLY A 96 -21.75 2.82 -23.20
N ALA A 97 -21.28 1.83 -23.94
CA ALA A 97 -21.29 0.42 -23.51
C ALA A 97 -20.68 0.20 -22.13
N ILE A 98 -19.67 0.99 -21.75
CA ILE A 98 -19.04 0.94 -20.42
C ILE A 98 -20.06 1.15 -19.28
N LEU A 99 -21.11 1.94 -19.49
CA LEU A 99 -22.13 2.19 -18.47
C LEU A 99 -22.94 0.92 -18.17
N ARG A 100 -23.18 0.07 -19.18
CA ARG A 100 -23.83 -1.23 -19.00
C ARG A 100 -22.93 -2.17 -18.22
N ASP A 101 -21.63 -2.22 -18.56
CA ASP A 101 -20.64 -3.02 -17.82
C ASP A 101 -20.60 -2.60 -16.33
N ILE A 102 -20.55 -1.29 -16.05
CA ILE A 102 -20.58 -0.77 -14.67
C ILE A 102 -21.87 -1.17 -13.97
N SER A 103 -23.04 -1.02 -14.63
CA SER A 103 -24.34 -1.32 -14.00
C SER A 103 -24.53 -2.81 -13.70
N ILE A 104 -23.94 -3.70 -14.50
CA ILE A 104 -23.97 -5.15 -14.30
C ILE A 104 -22.99 -5.55 -13.19
N GLN A 105 -21.76 -5.06 -13.24
CA GLN A 105 -20.69 -5.46 -12.34
C GLN A 105 -20.76 -4.75 -10.98
N LYS A 106 -21.29 -3.51 -10.92
CA LYS A 106 -21.41 -2.70 -9.69
C LYS A 106 -20.09 -2.65 -8.93
N ASP A 107 -20.09 -3.14 -7.68
CA ASP A 107 -18.91 -3.16 -6.80
C ASP A 107 -17.78 -4.08 -7.31
N LYS A 108 -18.07 -4.91 -8.33
CA LYS A 108 -17.07 -5.76 -8.98
C LYS A 108 -16.41 -5.09 -10.19
N PHE A 109 -16.91 -3.94 -10.62
CA PHE A 109 -16.31 -3.24 -11.76
C PHE A 109 -14.89 -2.75 -11.37
N GLY A 110 -13.90 -3.22 -12.11
CA GLY A 110 -12.47 -3.02 -11.84
C GLY A 110 -11.81 -4.17 -11.09
N LYS A 111 -12.56 -5.18 -10.64
CA LYS A 111 -12.01 -6.41 -10.03
C LYS A 111 -11.67 -7.44 -11.09
N PHE A 112 -10.52 -8.08 -10.91
CA PHE A 112 -10.03 -9.14 -11.77
C PHE A 112 -10.30 -10.51 -11.15
N GLU A 113 -10.47 -11.51 -12.00
CA GLU A 113 -10.56 -12.91 -11.56
C GLU A 113 -9.25 -13.34 -10.86
N SER A 114 -9.36 -14.32 -9.98
CA SER A 114 -8.20 -14.81 -9.25
C SER A 114 -7.13 -15.36 -10.19
N ASN A 115 -5.92 -14.86 -10.07
CA ASN A 115 -4.76 -15.35 -10.82
C ASN A 115 -3.98 -16.46 -10.06
N ASN A 116 -4.49 -16.89 -8.90
CA ASN A 116 -3.91 -17.90 -8.00
C ASN A 116 -2.48 -17.60 -7.49
N LYS A 117 -1.98 -16.37 -7.68
CA LYS A 117 -0.68 -15.95 -7.17
C LYS A 117 -0.80 -15.41 -5.75
N LYS A 118 0.16 -15.77 -4.89
CA LYS A 118 0.21 -15.37 -3.49
C LYS A 118 1.20 -14.23 -3.30
N VAL A 119 0.79 -13.19 -2.61
CA VAL A 119 1.61 -12.03 -2.27
C VAL A 119 1.66 -11.87 -0.76
N LEU A 120 2.85 -11.66 -0.22
CA LEU A 120 3.03 -11.20 1.16
C LEU A 120 3.36 -9.72 1.14
N ILE A 121 2.66 -8.94 1.96
CA ILE A 121 3.00 -7.53 2.19
C ILE A 121 3.33 -7.36 3.68
N GLU A 122 4.55 -6.98 4.00
CA GLU A 122 4.95 -6.56 5.34
C GLU A 122 4.97 -5.04 5.42
N TYR A 123 4.30 -4.49 6.44
CA TYR A 123 4.26 -3.04 6.63
C TYR A 123 3.93 -2.65 8.09
N VAL A 124 4.21 -1.41 8.44
CA VAL A 124 4.25 -0.84 9.80
C VAL A 124 5.41 -1.40 10.60
N SER A 125 5.31 -2.62 11.10
CA SER A 125 6.36 -3.37 11.82
C SER A 125 7.13 -2.50 12.83
N SER A 126 6.41 -1.63 13.56
CA SER A 126 7.01 -0.78 14.59
C SER A 126 7.36 -1.57 15.84
N ASN A 127 8.36 -1.11 16.60
CA ASN A 127 8.71 -1.72 17.86
C ASN A 127 7.54 -1.64 18.84
N PRO A 128 7.17 -2.74 19.53
CA PRO A 128 6.04 -2.78 20.45
C PRO A 128 6.41 -2.15 21.81
N THR A 129 6.85 -0.89 21.79
CA THR A 129 7.34 -0.15 22.95
C THR A 129 6.43 1.02 23.33
N GLY A 130 5.35 1.24 22.59
CA GLY A 130 4.36 2.28 22.83
C GLY A 130 3.34 2.39 21.71
N PRO A 131 2.39 3.34 21.79
CA PRO A 131 1.38 3.57 20.78
C PRO A 131 2.00 4.02 19.45
N LEU A 132 1.27 3.84 18.36
CA LEU A 132 1.70 4.32 17.05
C LEU A 132 1.72 5.84 17.01
N HIS A 133 2.70 6.41 16.32
CA HIS A 133 2.79 7.83 16.07
C HIS A 133 2.57 8.15 14.58
N VAL A 134 2.32 9.41 14.26
CA VAL A 134 2.04 9.89 12.89
C VAL A 134 3.08 9.49 11.85
N GLY A 135 4.33 9.22 12.25
CA GLY A 135 5.38 8.71 11.36
C GLY A 135 5.07 7.32 10.78
N HIS A 136 4.31 6.49 11.51
CA HIS A 136 3.89 5.16 11.04
C HIS A 136 2.68 5.23 10.09
N GLY A 137 1.87 6.29 10.17
CA GLY A 137 0.60 6.42 9.45
C GLY A 137 0.73 6.29 7.94
N ARG A 138 1.76 6.89 7.34
CA ARG A 138 1.95 6.83 5.89
C ARG A 138 2.24 5.42 5.39
N GLY A 139 3.13 4.69 6.08
CA GLY A 139 3.43 3.29 5.78
C GLY A 139 2.23 2.38 5.96
N ALA A 140 1.44 2.60 7.03
CA ALA A 140 0.22 1.87 7.33
C ALA A 140 -0.83 2.01 6.22
N VAL A 141 -1.11 3.25 5.79
CA VAL A 141 -2.06 3.50 4.70
C VAL A 141 -1.56 2.93 3.39
N PHE A 142 -0.28 3.13 3.07
CA PHE A 142 0.29 2.64 1.82
C PHE A 142 0.16 1.12 1.71
N GLY A 143 0.55 0.37 2.76
CA GLY A 143 0.44 -1.09 2.80
C GLY A 143 -1.00 -1.56 2.67
N SER A 144 -1.90 -0.99 3.46
CA SER A 144 -3.33 -1.31 3.43
C SER A 144 -3.98 -1.06 2.06
N VAL A 145 -3.69 0.07 1.40
CA VAL A 145 -4.25 0.38 0.07
C VAL A 145 -3.63 -0.50 -1.00
N LEU A 146 -2.32 -0.75 -0.95
CA LEU A 146 -1.65 -1.66 -1.88
C LEU A 146 -2.19 -3.09 -1.76
N SER A 147 -2.43 -3.56 -0.53
CA SER A 147 -3.08 -4.86 -0.30
C SER A 147 -4.45 -4.94 -0.96
N ARG A 148 -5.30 -3.92 -0.78
CA ARG A 148 -6.62 -3.84 -1.41
C ARG A 148 -6.51 -3.84 -2.94
N LEU A 149 -5.60 -3.04 -3.50
CA LEU A 149 -5.35 -3.01 -4.95
C LEU A 149 -4.93 -4.37 -5.50
N LEU A 150 -4.02 -5.07 -4.82
CA LEU A 150 -3.59 -6.39 -5.23
C LEU A 150 -4.73 -7.42 -5.17
N LYS A 151 -5.59 -7.34 -4.14
CA LYS A 151 -6.80 -8.17 -4.04
C LYS A 151 -7.77 -7.87 -5.19
N GLU A 152 -7.99 -6.59 -5.53
CA GLU A 152 -8.81 -6.21 -6.70
C GLU A 152 -8.19 -6.69 -8.02
N ALA A 153 -6.86 -6.75 -8.13
CA ALA A 153 -6.12 -7.29 -9.28
C ALA A 153 -6.04 -8.83 -9.30
N GLY A 154 -6.76 -9.53 -8.42
CA GLY A 154 -6.90 -10.98 -8.41
C GLY A 154 -5.83 -11.76 -7.65
N PHE A 155 -4.96 -11.11 -6.88
CA PHE A 155 -3.96 -11.77 -6.06
C PHE A 155 -4.54 -12.23 -4.71
N GLN A 156 -3.99 -13.32 -4.17
CA GLN A 156 -4.19 -13.72 -2.77
C GLN A 156 -3.15 -13.01 -1.92
N VAL A 157 -3.57 -12.15 -0.99
CA VAL A 157 -2.67 -11.29 -0.23
C VAL A 157 -2.73 -11.61 1.25
N ASP A 158 -1.55 -11.88 1.81
CA ASP A 158 -1.30 -11.90 3.25
C ASP A 158 -0.66 -10.58 3.68
N GLU A 159 -1.18 -10.01 4.77
CA GLU A 159 -0.74 -8.74 5.37
C GLU A 159 -0.05 -9.04 6.69
N GLU A 160 1.26 -8.80 6.76
CA GLU A 160 2.08 -9.20 7.90
C GLU A 160 2.64 -8.00 8.65
N TYR A 161 2.53 -8.09 9.98
CA TYR A 161 3.20 -7.21 10.92
C TYR A 161 4.32 -8.00 11.60
N TYR A 162 5.57 -7.53 11.49
CA TYR A 162 6.70 -8.09 12.23
C TYR A 162 6.74 -7.49 13.64
N VAL A 163 6.60 -8.33 14.64
CA VAL A 163 6.63 -7.96 16.05
C VAL A 163 8.06 -8.14 16.58
N ASN A 164 8.74 -7.03 16.84
CA ASN A 164 10.08 -7.03 17.44
C ASN A 164 9.96 -7.24 18.96
N ASP A 165 9.64 -8.48 19.36
CA ASP A 165 9.39 -8.89 20.75
C ASP A 165 10.61 -9.55 21.42
N PHE A 166 11.79 -9.36 20.84
CA PHE A 166 13.05 -9.94 21.33
C PHE A 166 14.10 -8.86 21.63
N GLY A 167 15.01 -9.14 22.56
CA GLY A 167 16.18 -8.34 22.81
C GLY A 167 16.00 -7.24 23.86
N ARG A 168 16.98 -6.32 23.90
CA ARG A 168 17.18 -5.30 24.96
C ARG A 168 16.00 -4.34 25.12
N GLN A 169 15.33 -3.96 24.03
CA GLN A 169 14.20 -3.01 24.09
C GLN A 169 13.03 -3.57 24.90
N MET A 170 12.78 -4.89 24.80
CA MET A 170 11.74 -5.56 25.59
C MET A 170 12.10 -5.57 27.08
N ASN A 171 13.38 -5.71 27.42
CA ASN A 171 13.83 -5.61 28.81
C ASN A 171 13.63 -4.21 29.38
N ILE A 172 13.96 -3.15 28.60
CA ILE A 172 13.74 -1.76 28.99
C ILE A 172 12.24 -1.49 29.19
N LEU A 173 11.38 -2.01 28.31
CA LEU A 173 9.92 -1.89 28.44
C LEU A 173 9.42 -2.56 29.72
N SER A 174 9.89 -3.76 30.02
CA SER A 174 9.53 -4.52 31.22
C SER A 174 9.90 -3.77 32.50
N VAL A 175 11.13 -3.26 32.55
CA VAL A 175 11.63 -2.44 33.65
C VAL A 175 10.82 -1.16 33.79
N SER A 176 10.53 -0.48 32.68
CA SER A 176 9.74 0.75 32.68
C SER A 176 8.32 0.53 33.22
N LEU A 177 7.68 -0.57 32.81
CA LEU A 177 6.37 -0.96 33.34
C LEU A 177 6.44 -1.29 34.82
N TRP A 178 7.44 -2.09 35.24
CA TRP A 178 7.60 -2.44 36.64
C TRP A 178 7.83 -1.19 37.53
N ILE A 179 8.65 -0.25 37.08
CA ILE A 179 8.85 1.03 37.79
C ILE A 179 7.52 1.79 37.92
N ARG A 180 6.73 1.91 36.84
CA ARG A 180 5.40 2.56 36.89
C ARG A 180 4.45 1.84 37.84
N TYR A 181 4.50 0.52 37.88
CA TYR A 181 3.74 -0.28 38.85
C TYR A 181 4.20 -0.01 40.28
N ALA A 182 5.51 0.00 40.54
CA ALA A 182 6.08 0.30 41.86
C ALA A 182 5.74 1.71 42.33
N GLN A 183 5.71 2.70 41.43
CA GLN A 183 5.32 4.10 41.72
C GLN A 183 3.86 4.21 42.22
N ILE A 184 3.01 3.21 42.02
CA ILE A 184 1.64 3.23 42.58
C ILE A 184 1.66 3.00 44.09
N PHE A 185 2.69 2.35 44.63
CA PHE A 185 2.86 2.05 46.06
C PHE A 185 3.83 3.05 46.72
N ASP A 186 4.90 3.40 46.02
CA ASP A 186 5.84 4.44 46.50
C ASP A 186 6.15 5.46 45.39
N LYS A 187 5.61 6.66 45.54
CA LYS A 187 5.75 7.75 44.55
C LYS A 187 7.17 8.34 44.47
N ASN A 188 8.05 8.01 45.43
CA ASN A 188 9.41 8.52 45.42
C ASN A 188 10.34 7.74 44.48
N ILE A 189 9.91 6.58 43.99
CA ILE A 189 10.68 5.77 43.02
C ILE A 189 10.85 6.58 41.74
N LYS A 190 12.07 6.84 41.32
CA LYS A 190 12.38 7.59 40.09
C LYS A 190 12.24 6.71 38.87
N MET A 191 11.87 7.34 37.76
CA MET A 191 11.85 6.67 36.47
C MET A 191 13.26 6.51 35.91
N LEU A 192 13.54 5.42 35.19
CA LEU A 192 14.80 5.21 34.50
C LEU A 192 14.94 6.24 33.37
N ASN A 193 16.08 6.96 33.30
CA ASN A 193 16.29 8.03 32.31
C ASN A 193 16.14 7.58 30.86
N ASN A 194 16.70 6.40 30.51
CA ASN A 194 16.54 5.77 29.19
C ASN A 194 15.31 4.84 29.10
N GLY A 195 14.44 4.86 30.11
CA GLY A 195 13.19 4.08 30.10
C GLY A 195 12.08 4.73 29.27
N TYR A 196 11.06 3.95 28.98
CA TYR A 196 9.85 4.46 28.34
C TYR A 196 9.00 5.20 29.37
N GLN A 197 8.71 6.48 29.10
CA GLN A 197 8.10 7.37 30.09
C GLN A 197 6.65 7.73 29.80
N GLY A 198 6.10 7.30 28.65
CA GLY A 198 4.77 7.69 28.20
C GLY A 198 3.64 7.30 29.17
N ASP A 199 2.57 8.10 29.20
CA ASP A 199 1.42 7.93 30.09
C ASP A 199 0.66 6.63 29.86
N TYR A 200 0.76 6.02 28.68
CA TYR A 200 0.20 4.69 28.40
C TYR A 200 0.71 3.62 29.39
N LEU A 201 1.98 3.73 29.85
CA LEU A 201 2.52 2.80 30.84
C LEU A 201 1.88 2.97 32.22
N ILE A 202 1.41 4.17 32.57
CA ILE A 202 0.67 4.41 33.82
C ILE A 202 -0.64 3.61 33.81
N VAL A 203 -1.34 3.63 32.66
CA VAL A 203 -2.60 2.88 32.49
C VAL A 203 -2.34 1.37 32.56
N ILE A 204 -1.30 0.89 31.86
CA ILE A 204 -0.90 -0.52 31.85
C ILE A 204 -0.47 -0.97 33.26
N ALA A 205 0.28 -0.14 34.00
CA ALA A 205 0.68 -0.43 35.39
C ALA A 205 -0.53 -0.53 36.34
N GLN A 206 -1.55 0.32 36.15
CA GLN A 206 -2.80 0.23 36.92
C GLN A 206 -3.56 -1.07 36.60
N HIS A 207 -3.53 -1.52 35.33
CA HIS A 207 -4.09 -2.80 34.95
C HIS A 207 -3.33 -3.97 35.58
N LEU A 208 -1.99 -3.92 35.55
CA LEU A 208 -1.14 -4.91 36.22
C LEU A 208 -1.45 -4.98 37.73
N LYS A 209 -1.61 -3.82 38.40
CA LYS A 209 -1.99 -3.77 39.81
C LYS A 209 -3.33 -4.42 40.09
N LYS A 210 -4.35 -4.24 39.21
CA LYS A 210 -5.65 -4.89 39.39
C LYS A 210 -5.55 -6.43 39.34
N LEU A 211 -4.61 -6.97 38.58
CA LEU A 211 -4.43 -8.41 38.42
C LEU A 211 -3.53 -9.04 39.48
N ARG A 212 -2.49 -8.33 39.93
CA ARG A 212 -1.44 -8.86 40.81
C ARG A 212 -1.33 -8.15 42.15
N SER A 213 -2.25 -7.23 42.47
CA SER A 213 -2.26 -6.45 43.73
C SER A 213 -0.90 -5.80 44.03
N ASP A 214 -0.21 -6.21 45.07
CA ASP A 214 1.14 -5.79 45.48
C ASP A 214 2.20 -6.89 45.34
N GLU A 215 1.83 -8.04 44.75
CA GLU A 215 2.68 -9.25 44.69
C GLU A 215 4.04 -9.03 44.01
N LEU A 216 4.11 -8.07 43.05
CA LEU A 216 5.34 -7.75 42.30
C LEU A 216 6.07 -6.54 42.87
N PHE A 217 5.53 -5.92 43.94
CA PHE A 217 6.15 -4.79 44.62
C PHE A 217 6.94 -5.26 45.83
N ASP A 218 8.16 -4.77 45.95
CA ASP A 218 8.97 -4.92 47.13
C ASP A 218 9.69 -3.58 47.38
N ASP A 219 9.62 -3.11 48.60
CA ASP A 219 10.24 -1.85 49.02
C ASP A 219 11.78 -2.02 49.18
N ASP A 220 12.48 -1.95 48.06
CA ASP A 220 13.91 -2.24 47.93
C ASP A 220 14.74 -0.94 47.84
N ASP A 221 15.44 -0.64 48.92
CA ASP A 221 16.29 0.56 49.01
C ASP A 221 17.50 0.50 48.03
N GLU A 222 17.98 -0.69 47.65
CA GLU A 222 19.07 -0.86 46.69
C GLU A 222 18.62 -0.47 45.28
N ILE A 223 17.45 -0.94 44.83
CA ILE A 223 16.88 -0.55 43.54
C ILE A 223 16.56 0.95 43.51
N LYS A 224 15.98 1.50 44.60
CA LYS A 224 15.74 2.95 44.72
C LYS A 224 17.03 3.76 44.57
N SER A 225 18.07 3.37 45.29
CA SER A 225 19.38 4.03 45.24
C SER A 225 19.98 3.92 43.82
N LEU A 226 19.83 2.78 43.16
CA LEU A 226 20.30 2.58 41.78
C LEU A 226 19.55 3.48 40.79
N LEU A 227 18.23 3.65 40.94
CA LEU A 227 17.42 4.54 40.09
C LEU A 227 17.68 6.03 40.38
N GLU A 228 18.17 6.37 41.57
CA GLU A 228 18.56 7.76 41.91
C GLU A 228 19.97 8.13 41.43
N TYR A 229 20.81 7.11 41.17
CA TYR A 229 22.18 7.33 40.75
C TYR A 229 22.25 7.78 39.28
N GLU A 230 22.89 8.92 39.02
CA GLU A 230 23.19 9.39 37.68
C GLU A 230 24.59 8.89 37.26
N ASN A 231 24.63 7.98 36.29
CA ASN A 231 25.87 7.47 35.71
C ASN A 231 26.20 8.29 34.43
N GLU A 232 27.52 8.59 34.26
CA GLU A 232 28.01 9.24 33.03
C GLU A 232 27.72 8.36 31.76
N ASP A 233 27.72 7.03 31.92
CA ASP A 233 27.33 6.06 30.89
C ASP A 233 25.88 5.58 31.10
N ALA A 234 24.94 6.28 30.48
CA ALA A 234 23.51 6.02 30.59
C ALA A 234 23.12 4.61 30.09
N GLU A 235 23.83 4.07 29.08
CA GLU A 235 23.55 2.74 28.55
C GLU A 235 23.94 1.65 29.55
N LYS A 236 25.14 1.75 30.11
CA LYS A 236 25.63 0.84 31.14
C LYS A 236 24.74 0.87 32.39
N HIS A 237 24.34 2.05 32.81
CA HIS A 237 23.41 2.22 33.94
C HIS A 237 22.07 1.53 33.68
N THR A 238 21.55 1.68 32.46
CA THR A 238 20.31 0.99 32.05
C THR A 238 20.45 -0.53 32.19
N ASP A 239 21.57 -1.10 31.75
CA ASP A 239 21.82 -2.54 31.83
C ASP A 239 21.94 -3.01 33.31
N GLU A 240 22.63 -2.22 34.17
CA GLU A 240 22.70 -2.51 35.61
C GLU A 240 21.32 -2.51 36.28
N VAL A 241 20.43 -1.57 35.91
CA VAL A 241 19.04 -1.54 36.42
C VAL A 241 18.24 -2.74 35.93
N ILE A 242 18.38 -3.10 34.63
CA ILE A 242 17.71 -4.27 34.06
C ILE A 242 18.12 -5.54 34.82
N ASP A 243 19.42 -5.75 35.02
CA ASP A 243 19.93 -6.96 35.68
C ASP A 243 19.49 -7.04 37.15
N SER A 244 19.49 -5.89 37.88
CA SER A 244 19.02 -5.83 39.26
C SER A 244 17.54 -6.21 39.37
N ILE A 245 16.65 -5.57 38.56
CA ILE A 245 15.20 -5.85 38.60
C ILE A 245 14.92 -7.28 38.12
N LYS A 246 15.63 -7.76 37.10
CA LYS A 246 15.49 -9.12 36.59
C LYS A 246 15.87 -10.16 37.63
N SER A 247 16.98 -9.93 38.35
CA SER A 247 17.41 -10.81 39.44
C SER A 247 16.41 -10.85 40.60
N LYS A 248 15.76 -9.74 40.89
CA LYS A 248 14.76 -9.63 41.94
C LYS A 248 13.45 -10.32 41.58
N LEU A 249 12.94 -10.07 40.40
CA LEU A 249 11.68 -10.62 39.93
C LEU A 249 11.79 -12.10 39.53
N ASN A 250 12.98 -12.61 39.20
CA ASN A 250 13.20 -13.96 38.71
C ASN A 250 12.20 -14.35 37.60
N ASP A 251 11.42 -15.40 37.77
CA ASP A 251 10.44 -15.87 36.79
C ASP A 251 9.32 -14.85 36.51
N GLU A 252 9.00 -14.00 37.48
CA GLU A 252 8.00 -12.95 37.33
C GLU A 252 8.44 -11.83 36.34
N PHE A 253 9.73 -11.68 36.09
CA PHE A 253 10.21 -10.75 35.06
C PHE A 253 9.65 -11.09 33.66
N SER A 254 9.62 -12.38 33.32
CA SER A 254 9.02 -12.85 32.07
C SER A 254 7.52 -12.56 32.02
N TYR A 255 6.81 -12.73 33.14
CA TYR A 255 5.39 -12.37 33.23
C TYR A 255 5.16 -10.86 32.97
N VAL A 256 5.97 -9.98 33.59
CA VAL A 256 5.86 -8.53 33.38
C VAL A 256 6.16 -8.16 31.94
N ARG A 257 7.16 -8.79 31.32
CA ARG A 257 7.52 -8.59 29.89
C ARG A 257 6.36 -8.99 28.98
N ASP A 258 5.84 -10.19 29.14
CA ASP A 258 4.79 -10.74 28.28
C ASP A 258 3.46 -9.98 28.47
N PHE A 259 3.22 -9.50 29.70
CA PHE A 259 2.10 -8.61 29.99
C PHE A 259 2.26 -7.27 29.28
N ALA A 260 3.43 -6.62 29.38
CA ALA A 260 3.71 -5.35 28.71
C ALA A 260 3.53 -5.47 27.19
N LEU A 261 4.13 -6.51 26.59
CA LEU A 261 4.03 -6.79 25.16
C LEU A 261 2.57 -6.95 24.72
N ARG A 262 1.80 -7.76 25.44
CA ARG A 262 0.39 -7.99 25.10
C ARG A 262 -0.42 -6.70 25.12
N GLU A 263 -0.32 -5.91 26.20
CA GLU A 263 -1.07 -4.66 26.35
C GLU A 263 -0.70 -3.65 25.26
N ILE A 264 0.60 -3.52 24.92
CA ILE A 264 1.05 -2.64 23.83
C ILE A 264 0.57 -3.13 22.46
N LEU A 265 0.63 -4.43 22.20
CA LEU A 265 0.15 -4.98 20.93
C LEU A 265 -1.36 -4.78 20.75
N GLU A 266 -2.15 -4.87 21.82
CA GLU A 266 -3.58 -4.56 21.75
C GLU A 266 -3.81 -3.08 21.43
N LEU A 267 -3.08 -2.15 22.05
CA LEU A 267 -3.15 -0.73 21.69
C LEU A 267 -2.79 -0.48 20.22
N ILE A 268 -1.72 -1.11 19.72
CA ILE A 268 -1.31 -0.99 18.31
C ILE A 268 -2.39 -1.53 17.37
N LYS A 269 -3.01 -2.66 17.70
CA LYS A 269 -4.10 -3.25 16.90
C LYS A 269 -5.33 -2.36 16.89
N GLU A 270 -5.71 -1.80 18.04
CA GLU A 270 -6.83 -0.88 18.15
C GLU A 270 -6.60 0.38 17.30
N ASP A 271 -5.43 1.01 17.41
CA ASP A 271 -5.05 2.18 16.60
C ASP A 271 -5.10 1.87 15.10
N LEU A 272 -4.58 0.70 14.68
CA LEU A 272 -4.59 0.27 13.28
C LEU A 272 -6.00 0.00 12.77
N LEU A 273 -6.84 -0.68 13.55
CA LEU A 273 -8.24 -0.95 13.17
C LEU A 273 -9.05 0.34 13.03
N GLU A 274 -8.90 1.29 13.95
CA GLU A 274 -9.52 2.62 13.86
C GLU A 274 -9.05 3.36 12.61
N PHE A 275 -7.79 3.15 12.22
CA PHE A 275 -7.22 3.70 10.99
C PHE A 275 -7.63 2.94 9.72
N GLY A 276 -8.43 1.87 9.83
CA GLY A 276 -8.85 1.03 8.71
C GLY A 276 -7.76 0.14 8.14
N VAL A 277 -6.83 -0.28 9.00
CA VAL A 277 -5.70 -1.19 8.71
C VAL A 277 -5.84 -2.44 9.56
N ASP A 278 -5.84 -3.61 8.92
CA ASP A 278 -5.98 -4.90 9.60
C ASP A 278 -4.98 -5.91 9.02
N HIS A 279 -4.06 -6.37 9.87
CA HIS A 279 -3.08 -7.38 9.50
C HIS A 279 -3.62 -8.76 9.84
N ASN A 280 -3.62 -9.68 8.87
CA ASN A 280 -4.04 -11.06 9.11
C ASN A 280 -2.90 -11.96 9.62
N LYS A 281 -1.66 -11.45 9.66
CA LYS A 281 -0.49 -12.14 10.22
C LYS A 281 0.31 -11.23 11.14
N TRP A 282 0.65 -11.75 12.33
CA TRP A 282 1.51 -11.13 13.31
C TRP A 282 2.69 -12.08 13.56
N PHE A 283 3.84 -11.74 12.99
CA PHE A 283 5.04 -12.57 13.06
C PHE A 283 5.90 -12.15 14.25
N SER A 284 6.09 -13.03 15.22
CA SER A 284 6.93 -12.80 16.39
C SER A 284 8.40 -13.05 16.06
N GLU A 285 9.29 -12.10 16.33
CA GLU A 285 10.74 -12.25 16.19
C GLU A 285 11.27 -13.36 17.10
N SER A 286 10.74 -13.49 18.33
CA SER A 286 11.18 -14.51 19.27
C SER A 286 11.05 -15.93 18.71
N SER A 287 10.08 -16.18 17.82
CA SER A 287 9.90 -17.46 17.14
C SER A 287 11.07 -17.88 16.23
N LEU A 288 11.95 -16.95 15.88
CA LEU A 288 13.16 -17.24 15.12
C LEU A 288 14.26 -17.87 15.97
N TYR A 289 14.21 -17.64 17.27
CA TYR A 289 15.20 -18.12 18.26
C TYR A 289 14.73 -19.38 19.00
N GLU A 290 13.45 -19.71 18.89
CA GLU A 290 12.91 -20.92 19.52
C GLU A 290 13.45 -22.16 18.82
N SER A 291 13.77 -23.18 19.64
CA SER A 291 14.21 -24.50 19.18
C SER A 291 13.28 -25.57 19.78
N GLU A 292 12.71 -26.42 18.95
CA GLU A 292 11.99 -27.60 19.44
C GLU A 292 13.01 -28.67 19.83
N SER A 293 13.04 -29.02 21.10
CA SER A 293 13.68 -30.21 21.78
C SER A 293 14.87 -30.90 21.09
N HIS A 294 15.86 -30.24 20.56
CA HIS A 294 17.13 -30.64 19.95
C HIS A 294 17.36 -30.13 18.52
N ASP A 295 16.39 -29.43 17.93
CA ASP A 295 16.57 -28.79 16.62
C ASP A 295 17.25 -27.42 16.77
N LEU A 296 17.92 -26.99 15.71
CA LEU A 296 18.51 -25.65 15.64
C LEU A 296 17.41 -24.59 15.50
N SER A 297 17.61 -23.42 16.11
CA SER A 297 16.74 -22.25 15.87
C SER A 297 16.71 -21.88 14.38
N LYS A 298 15.69 -21.15 13.93
CA LYS A 298 15.63 -20.68 12.55
C LYS A 298 16.83 -19.78 12.20
N VAL A 299 17.36 -19.03 13.18
CA VAL A 299 18.57 -18.21 13.01
C VAL A 299 19.78 -19.12 12.79
N ASP A 300 19.99 -20.15 13.59
CA ASP A 300 21.09 -21.10 13.40
C ASP A 300 20.96 -21.84 12.05
N GLN A 301 19.75 -22.31 11.71
CA GLN A 301 19.49 -22.95 10.40
C GLN A 301 19.84 -22.04 9.21
N SER A 302 19.56 -20.74 9.31
CA SER A 302 19.90 -19.76 8.28
C SER A 302 21.41 -19.58 8.11
N ILE A 303 22.14 -19.58 9.22
CA ILE A 303 23.62 -19.50 9.21
C ILE A 303 24.20 -20.78 8.62
N ASP A 304 23.69 -21.95 9.00
CA ASP A 304 24.11 -23.24 8.46
C ASP A 304 23.83 -23.34 6.95
N GLU A 305 22.66 -22.82 6.49
CA GLU A 305 22.35 -22.76 5.06
C GLU A 305 23.38 -21.91 4.29
N LEU A 306 23.72 -20.72 4.77
CA LEU A 306 24.74 -19.86 4.17
C LEU A 306 26.14 -20.50 4.23
N SER A 307 26.48 -21.16 5.35
CA SER A 307 27.77 -21.85 5.57
C SER A 307 27.94 -23.02 4.59
N SER A 308 26.91 -23.85 4.43
CA SER A 308 26.92 -24.98 3.50
C SER A 308 27.15 -24.59 2.04
N LYS A 309 26.84 -23.33 1.71
CA LYS A 309 27.04 -22.75 0.37
C LYS A 309 28.36 -21.98 0.23
N GLY A 310 29.19 -21.93 1.29
CA GLY A 310 30.53 -21.33 1.28
C GLY A 310 30.57 -19.82 1.49
N PHE A 311 29.46 -19.21 1.91
CA PHE A 311 29.36 -17.76 2.13
C PHE A 311 29.58 -17.31 3.59
N VAL A 312 30.00 -18.22 4.46
CA VAL A 312 30.30 -17.92 5.87
C VAL A 312 31.76 -18.22 6.19
N TYR A 313 32.36 -17.39 7.05
CA TYR A 313 33.69 -17.60 7.60
C TYR A 313 33.78 -17.15 9.05
N GLU A 314 34.77 -17.66 9.79
CA GLU A 314 35.05 -17.23 11.16
C GLU A 314 36.24 -16.27 11.19
N LYS A 315 36.10 -15.20 11.94
CA LYS A 315 37.17 -14.22 12.20
C LYS A 315 37.05 -13.65 13.60
N GLU A 316 38.13 -13.71 14.38
CA GLU A 316 38.18 -13.16 15.75
C GLU A 316 37.07 -13.73 16.67
N GLY A 317 36.73 -15.01 16.49
CA GLY A 317 35.67 -15.69 17.24
C GLY A 317 34.24 -15.30 16.83
N ALA A 318 34.05 -14.45 15.82
CA ALA A 318 32.77 -14.06 15.28
C ALA A 318 32.49 -14.76 13.95
N ILE A 319 31.22 -15.02 13.65
CA ILE A 319 30.75 -15.62 12.39
C ILE A 319 30.36 -14.50 11.42
N TRP A 320 30.95 -14.49 10.24
CA TRP A 320 30.80 -13.46 9.21
C TRP A 320 30.17 -14.03 7.94
N PHE A 321 29.29 -13.24 7.32
CA PHE A 321 28.72 -13.46 6.00
C PHE A 321 29.46 -12.64 4.94
N LYS A 322 29.88 -13.28 3.84
CA LYS A 322 30.58 -12.67 2.70
C LYS A 322 29.64 -11.87 1.80
N SER A 323 28.90 -10.93 2.36
CA SER A 323 27.91 -10.15 1.61
C SER A 323 28.52 -9.26 0.55
N SER A 324 29.81 -8.87 0.71
CA SER A 324 30.53 -8.08 -0.30
C SER A 324 30.74 -8.80 -1.62
N GLU A 325 30.81 -10.13 -1.62
CA GLU A 325 30.90 -10.93 -2.84
C GLU A 325 29.61 -10.89 -3.68
N LEU A 326 28.48 -10.44 -3.07
CA LEU A 326 27.13 -10.45 -3.65
C LEU A 326 26.51 -9.04 -3.69
N GLY A 327 27.33 -7.99 -3.71
CA GLY A 327 26.88 -6.62 -3.97
C GLY A 327 26.57 -5.74 -2.76
N ASP A 328 26.87 -6.20 -1.53
CA ASP A 328 26.90 -5.32 -0.34
C ASP A 328 28.23 -4.54 -0.28
N ASP A 329 28.29 -3.47 0.48
CA ASP A 329 29.49 -2.61 0.62
C ASP A 329 30.62 -3.27 1.43
N LYS A 330 30.28 -4.21 2.33
CA LYS A 330 31.23 -4.97 3.17
C LYS A 330 30.59 -6.24 3.73
N ASP A 331 31.42 -7.16 4.21
CA ASP A 331 30.96 -8.34 4.93
C ASP A 331 30.27 -8.01 6.24
N ARG A 332 29.33 -8.86 6.67
CA ARG A 332 28.48 -8.64 7.84
C ARG A 332 28.65 -9.72 8.90
N VAL A 333 28.69 -9.29 10.15
CA VAL A 333 28.67 -10.23 11.28
C VAL A 333 27.27 -10.80 11.44
N LEU A 334 27.17 -12.12 11.53
CA LEU A 334 25.95 -12.86 11.87
C LEU A 334 25.90 -13.19 13.36
N LYS A 335 27.03 -13.67 13.93
CA LYS A 335 27.16 -14.01 15.34
C LYS A 335 28.43 -13.41 15.91
N ARG A 336 28.33 -12.72 17.02
CA ARG A 336 29.46 -12.06 17.69
C ARG A 336 30.33 -13.08 18.41
N GLY A 337 31.56 -12.69 18.77
CA GLY A 337 32.48 -13.52 19.54
C GLY A 337 32.00 -13.91 20.96
N ASN A 338 31.04 -13.18 21.53
CA ASN A 338 30.38 -13.53 22.78
C ASN A 338 29.23 -14.53 22.62
N GLY A 339 28.95 -15.01 21.40
CA GLY A 339 27.90 -15.96 21.08
C GLY A 339 26.53 -15.35 20.77
N GLU A 340 26.36 -14.03 20.83
CA GLU A 340 25.12 -13.36 20.50
C GLU A 340 24.92 -13.18 18.99
N PHE A 341 23.70 -13.39 18.53
CA PHE A 341 23.30 -13.09 17.16
C PHE A 341 23.17 -11.58 16.95
N THR A 342 23.42 -11.12 15.73
CA THR A 342 23.15 -9.75 15.33
C THR A 342 21.73 -9.62 14.78
N TYR A 343 21.20 -8.42 14.74
CA TYR A 343 19.92 -8.12 14.07
C TYR A 343 19.92 -8.57 12.60
N PHE A 344 21.07 -8.56 11.95
CA PHE A 344 21.16 -9.01 10.57
C PHE A 344 20.96 -10.54 10.45
N ALA A 345 21.38 -11.33 11.43
CA ALA A 345 21.14 -12.77 11.43
C ALA A 345 19.64 -13.11 11.54
N SER A 346 18.91 -12.42 12.41
CA SER A 346 17.43 -12.58 12.49
C SER A 346 16.74 -12.11 11.22
N ASP A 347 17.18 -11.03 10.59
CA ASP A 347 16.64 -10.56 9.32
C ASP A 347 16.84 -11.57 8.18
N VAL A 348 18.02 -12.21 8.12
CA VAL A 348 18.28 -13.28 7.15
C VAL A 348 17.33 -14.45 7.38
N ALA A 349 17.19 -14.91 8.64
CA ALA A 349 16.28 -15.98 9.00
C ALA A 349 14.83 -15.67 8.65
N TYR A 350 14.39 -14.46 8.96
CA TYR A 350 13.04 -14.01 8.66
C TYR A 350 12.75 -13.94 7.15
N HIS A 351 13.67 -13.39 6.35
CA HIS A 351 13.47 -13.37 4.91
C HIS A 351 13.48 -14.78 4.31
N LEU A 352 14.36 -15.68 4.78
CA LEU A 352 14.32 -17.08 4.37
C LEU A 352 12.99 -17.76 4.73
N ASP A 353 12.45 -17.48 5.91
CA ASP A 353 11.12 -17.96 6.33
C ASP A 353 10.03 -17.48 5.35
N LYS A 354 10.03 -16.20 4.94
CA LYS A 354 9.11 -15.67 3.93
C LYS A 354 9.18 -16.45 2.61
N TYR A 355 10.40 -16.68 2.10
CA TYR A 355 10.58 -17.46 0.88
C TYR A 355 10.10 -18.91 1.00
N ASN A 356 10.32 -19.53 2.16
CA ASN A 356 9.93 -20.92 2.43
C ASN A 356 8.41 -21.10 2.54
N ARG A 357 7.67 -20.04 2.86
CA ARG A 357 6.20 -20.02 2.86
C ARG A 357 5.58 -20.02 1.46
N GLY A 358 6.38 -19.89 0.39
CA GLY A 358 5.98 -20.15 -0.99
C GLY A 358 5.22 -19.01 -1.67
N TYR A 359 5.46 -17.74 -1.31
CA TYR A 359 4.90 -16.59 -1.99
C TYR A 359 5.50 -16.38 -3.38
N ASP A 360 4.69 -15.90 -4.32
CA ASP A 360 5.12 -15.52 -5.66
C ASP A 360 5.77 -14.13 -5.68
N ARG A 361 5.33 -13.24 -4.77
CA ARG A 361 5.84 -11.88 -4.59
C ARG A 361 5.87 -11.55 -3.10
N ILE A 362 6.95 -10.94 -2.64
CA ILE A 362 7.18 -10.52 -1.26
C ILE A 362 7.46 -9.02 -1.30
N ILE A 363 6.62 -8.23 -0.66
CA ILE A 363 6.72 -6.78 -0.65
C ILE A 363 6.98 -6.32 0.78
N ASN A 364 8.11 -5.67 1.01
CA ASN A 364 8.41 -5.02 2.28
C ASN A 364 8.24 -3.50 2.12
N ILE A 365 7.53 -2.86 3.02
CA ILE A 365 7.35 -1.41 3.06
C ILE A 365 8.22 -0.86 4.18
N TRP A 366 9.31 -0.20 3.79
CA TRP A 366 10.32 0.32 4.71
C TRP A 366 10.38 1.84 4.71
N GLY A 367 10.83 2.43 5.82
CA GLY A 367 11.22 3.83 5.87
C GLY A 367 12.42 4.11 4.95
N SER A 368 12.49 5.31 4.42
CA SER A 368 13.57 5.70 3.50
C SER A 368 14.97 5.68 4.12
N ASP A 369 15.07 5.71 5.43
CA ASP A 369 16.32 5.56 6.20
C ASP A 369 16.94 4.15 6.09
N HIS A 370 16.17 3.15 5.67
CA HIS A 370 16.61 1.76 5.47
C HIS A 370 17.16 1.44 4.07
N HIS A 371 17.36 2.43 3.17
CA HIS A 371 17.86 2.20 1.81
C HIS A 371 19.17 1.38 1.76
N GLY A 372 20.11 1.66 2.65
CA GLY A 372 21.40 0.96 2.73
C GLY A 372 21.30 -0.49 3.23
N TYR A 373 20.09 -0.92 3.65
CA TYR A 373 19.90 -2.25 4.21
C TYR A 373 19.53 -3.30 3.14
N LEU A 374 18.86 -2.90 2.08
CA LEU A 374 18.38 -3.79 1.02
C LEU A 374 19.49 -4.61 0.33
N PRO A 375 20.69 -4.06 -0.03
CA PRO A 375 21.73 -4.84 -0.68
C PRO A 375 22.15 -6.07 0.11
N ARG A 376 22.33 -5.95 1.45
CA ARG A 376 22.73 -7.07 2.31
C ARG A 376 21.68 -8.16 2.44
N VAL A 377 20.38 -7.79 2.46
CA VAL A 377 19.29 -8.77 2.47
C VAL A 377 19.22 -9.50 1.14
N LYS A 378 19.32 -8.78 0.01
CA LYS A 378 19.38 -9.42 -1.32
C LYS A 378 20.57 -10.35 -1.47
N ALA A 379 21.76 -9.94 -1.00
CA ALA A 379 22.95 -10.79 -0.98
C ALA A 379 22.71 -12.11 -0.21
N ALA A 380 22.07 -12.05 0.96
CA ALA A 380 21.75 -13.25 1.73
C ALA A 380 20.75 -14.17 1.01
N MET A 381 19.73 -13.61 0.33
CA MET A 381 18.79 -14.40 -0.47
C MET A 381 19.46 -15.02 -1.70
N GLU A 382 20.34 -14.29 -2.38
CA GLU A 382 21.12 -14.79 -3.50
C GLU A 382 22.06 -15.92 -3.08
N ALA A 383 22.81 -15.73 -1.97
CA ALA A 383 23.64 -16.77 -1.37
C ALA A 383 22.84 -18.04 -1.07
N SER A 384 21.59 -17.88 -0.63
CA SER A 384 20.65 -18.97 -0.37
C SER A 384 19.96 -19.52 -1.62
N LYS A 385 20.41 -19.10 -2.82
CA LYS A 385 19.83 -19.50 -4.13
C LYS A 385 18.32 -19.23 -4.25
N LYS A 386 17.82 -18.21 -3.57
CA LYS A 386 16.44 -17.74 -3.71
C LYS A 386 16.34 -16.79 -4.91
N ASN A 387 15.17 -16.73 -5.54
CA ASN A 387 14.93 -15.77 -6.62
C ASN A 387 14.73 -14.37 -6.03
N VAL A 388 15.74 -13.51 -6.12
CA VAL A 388 15.75 -12.15 -5.56
C VAL A 388 14.72 -11.21 -6.20
N GLU A 389 14.25 -11.50 -7.42
CA GLU A 389 13.20 -10.73 -8.10
C GLU A 389 11.83 -10.87 -7.43
N LYS A 390 11.64 -11.89 -6.60
CA LYS A 390 10.41 -12.01 -5.80
C LYS A 390 10.35 -11.00 -4.65
N LEU A 391 11.50 -10.47 -4.21
CA LEU A 391 11.59 -9.51 -3.11
C LEU A 391 11.59 -8.08 -3.65
N GLU A 392 10.51 -7.38 -3.40
CA GLU A 392 10.35 -5.96 -3.66
C GLU A 392 10.40 -5.18 -2.34
N VAL A 393 11.10 -4.06 -2.33
CA VAL A 393 11.09 -3.13 -1.20
C VAL A 393 10.61 -1.77 -1.68
N VAL A 394 9.53 -1.30 -1.08
CA VAL A 394 8.99 0.04 -1.32
C VAL A 394 9.45 0.95 -0.19
N PHE A 395 10.23 1.97 -0.53
CA PHE A 395 10.71 2.95 0.42
C PHE A 395 9.73 4.12 0.56
N ILE A 396 9.31 4.38 1.80
CA ILE A 396 8.37 5.47 2.12
C ILE A 396 9.11 6.63 2.78
N GLN A 397 9.00 7.81 2.19
CA GLN A 397 9.46 9.06 2.80
C GLN A 397 8.54 9.46 3.97
N PHE A 398 9.14 10.00 5.03
CA PHE A 398 8.38 10.51 6.17
C PHE A 398 7.49 11.68 5.76
N ALA A 399 6.34 11.79 6.43
CA ALA A 399 5.45 12.94 6.29
C ALA A 399 5.81 14.01 7.33
N ASN A 400 5.88 15.28 6.90
CA ASN A 400 5.91 16.41 7.79
C ASN A 400 4.47 16.86 8.08
N LEU A 401 4.11 17.06 9.34
CA LEU A 401 2.85 17.70 9.66
C LEU A 401 2.99 19.21 9.57
N ILE A 402 2.05 19.86 8.90
CA ILE A 402 1.99 21.31 8.75
C ILE A 402 0.71 21.82 9.42
N ARG A 403 0.84 22.84 10.26
CA ARG A 403 -0.28 23.55 10.89
C ARG A 403 -0.05 25.05 10.78
N ALA A 404 -1.03 25.81 10.29
CA ALA A 404 -0.94 27.23 10.01
C ALA A 404 0.31 27.61 9.18
N GLY A 405 0.64 26.80 8.17
CA GLY A 405 1.80 26.98 7.30
C GLY A 405 3.16 26.71 7.94
N LYS A 406 3.20 26.17 9.18
CA LYS A 406 4.44 25.86 9.91
C LYS A 406 4.55 24.37 10.17
N LYS A 407 5.77 23.85 10.09
CA LYS A 407 6.05 22.46 10.45
C LYS A 407 5.84 22.26 11.96
N VAL A 408 5.06 21.23 12.31
CA VAL A 408 4.89 20.78 13.69
C VAL A 408 6.15 20.00 14.07
N THR A 409 6.87 20.48 15.08
CA THR A 409 8.06 19.80 15.60
C THR A 409 7.64 18.60 16.45
N MET A 410 8.18 17.44 16.13
CA MET A 410 8.03 16.21 16.91
C MET A 410 9.38 15.87 17.53
N SER A 411 9.41 15.60 18.82
CA SER A 411 10.62 15.18 19.54
C SER A 411 10.39 13.82 20.16
N THR A 412 11.01 12.79 19.59
CA THR A 412 10.98 11.43 20.14
C THR A 412 11.75 11.33 21.47
N ARG A 413 12.71 12.23 21.73
CA ARG A 413 13.52 12.22 22.96
C ARG A 413 12.81 12.83 24.17
N SER A 414 11.90 13.78 23.96
CA SER A 414 11.11 14.39 25.05
C SER A 414 9.79 13.67 25.33
N GLY A 415 9.45 12.61 24.55
CA GLY A 415 8.15 11.94 24.66
C GLY A 415 7.00 12.74 24.05
N GLU A 416 7.27 13.87 23.41
CA GLU A 416 6.29 14.73 22.75
C GLU A 416 6.17 14.34 21.26
N PHE A 417 5.47 13.28 20.95
CA PHE A 417 5.09 12.94 19.59
C PHE A 417 3.56 12.88 19.49
N ILE A 418 3.04 13.33 18.36
CA ILE A 418 1.62 13.20 18.06
C ILE A 418 1.36 11.73 17.74
N THR A 419 0.48 11.10 18.49
CA THR A 419 0.04 9.73 18.25
C THR A 419 -0.79 9.65 16.95
N LEU A 420 -0.86 8.46 16.38
CA LEU A 420 -1.75 8.20 15.23
C LEU A 420 -3.21 8.47 15.61
N LYS A 421 -3.60 8.10 16.82
CA LYS A 421 -4.93 8.33 17.37
C LYS A 421 -5.27 9.82 17.44
N GLU A 422 -4.39 10.66 18.01
CA GLU A 422 -4.59 12.13 18.04
C GLU A 422 -4.74 12.72 16.63
N LEU A 423 -3.99 12.22 15.64
CA LEU A 423 -4.16 12.65 14.25
C LEU A 423 -5.55 12.29 13.73
N ILE A 424 -6.01 11.05 13.96
CA ILE A 424 -7.33 10.57 13.52
C ILE A 424 -8.45 11.38 14.18
N GLU A 425 -8.32 11.68 15.46
CA GLU A 425 -9.29 12.52 16.19
C GLU A 425 -9.32 13.96 15.65
N GLU A 426 -8.18 14.50 15.20
CA GLU A 426 -8.11 15.87 14.67
C GLU A 426 -8.64 16.00 13.24
N VAL A 427 -8.32 15.07 12.32
CA VAL A 427 -8.61 15.23 10.88
C VAL A 427 -9.54 14.16 10.30
N THR A 428 -9.93 13.15 11.04
CA THR A 428 -10.60 11.89 10.67
C THR A 428 -9.68 10.86 10.01
N SER A 429 -10.01 9.57 10.18
CA SER A 429 -9.28 8.46 9.52
C SER A 429 -9.28 8.62 7.99
N GLU A 430 -10.40 8.98 7.39
CA GLU A 430 -10.56 9.11 5.94
C GLU A 430 -9.68 10.21 5.36
N ALA A 431 -9.66 11.39 6.00
CA ALA A 431 -8.80 12.48 5.58
C ALA A 431 -7.32 12.11 5.73
N ALA A 432 -6.93 11.52 6.88
CA ALA A 432 -5.56 11.08 7.09
C ALA A 432 -5.13 10.05 6.03
N ARG A 433 -5.96 9.05 5.73
CA ARG A 433 -5.69 8.05 4.68
C ARG A 433 -5.47 8.68 3.32
N PHE A 434 -6.38 9.57 2.90
CA PHE A 434 -6.29 10.23 1.60
C PHE A 434 -5.02 11.07 1.48
N PHE A 435 -4.73 11.91 2.48
CA PHE A 435 -3.57 12.80 2.44
C PHE A 435 -2.25 12.04 2.47
N TYR A 436 -2.14 10.93 3.22
CA TYR A 436 -0.94 10.09 3.23
C TYR A 436 -0.66 9.40 1.89
N ILE A 437 -1.73 8.98 1.16
CA ILE A 437 -1.57 8.23 -0.09
C ILE A 437 -1.54 9.11 -1.35
N ASN A 438 -1.91 10.39 -1.24
CA ASN A 438 -2.03 11.30 -2.39
C ASN A 438 -0.69 11.72 -3.03
N ARG A 439 0.42 11.10 -2.61
CA ARG A 439 1.77 11.32 -3.15
C ARG A 439 2.48 10.01 -3.34
N LYS A 440 3.38 9.97 -4.35
CA LYS A 440 4.23 8.80 -4.57
C LYS A 440 5.09 8.49 -3.32
N ALA A 441 5.35 7.19 -3.06
CA ALA A 441 6.03 6.72 -1.84
C ALA A 441 7.36 7.42 -1.57
N ASP A 442 8.18 7.58 -2.62
CA ASP A 442 9.53 8.16 -2.58
C ASP A 442 9.55 9.71 -2.53
N GLN A 443 8.39 10.36 -2.62
CA GLN A 443 8.29 11.82 -2.54
C GLN A 443 8.04 12.29 -1.11
N HIS A 444 8.65 13.43 -0.75
CA HIS A 444 8.32 14.13 0.48
C HIS A 444 6.84 14.51 0.51
N LEU A 445 6.25 14.36 1.68
CA LEU A 445 4.86 14.70 1.95
C LEU A 445 4.78 15.75 3.06
N ASP A 446 4.27 16.92 2.72
CA ASP A 446 3.81 17.89 3.70
C ASP A 446 2.31 17.67 3.90
N PHE A 447 1.95 17.14 5.07
CA PHE A 447 0.57 16.86 5.46
C PHE A 447 -0.01 18.12 6.12
N ASP A 448 -0.82 18.84 5.39
CA ASP A 448 -1.48 20.04 5.86
C ASP A 448 -2.75 19.68 6.65
N LEU A 449 -2.67 19.84 7.99
CA LEU A 449 -3.76 19.53 8.91
C LEU A 449 -4.96 20.46 8.73
N ASP A 450 -4.74 21.72 8.36
CA ASP A 450 -5.81 22.68 8.17
C ASP A 450 -6.57 22.37 6.88
N LEU A 451 -5.84 22.11 5.80
CA LEU A 451 -6.44 21.69 4.53
C LEU A 451 -7.21 20.37 4.65
N ALA A 452 -6.70 19.43 5.46
CA ALA A 452 -7.35 18.13 5.66
C ALA A 452 -8.74 18.25 6.34
N LYS A 453 -8.94 19.29 7.15
CA LYS A 453 -10.22 19.59 7.82
C LYS A 453 -11.17 20.47 6.99
N GLU A 454 -10.64 21.08 5.93
CA GLU A 454 -11.39 22.07 5.16
C GLU A 454 -12.52 21.44 4.35
N GLN A 455 -13.72 21.99 4.44
CA GLN A 455 -14.91 21.58 3.65
C GLN A 455 -15.07 22.48 2.41
N SER A 456 -14.05 22.47 1.54
CA SER A 456 -14.03 23.27 0.34
C SER A 456 -13.48 22.49 -0.87
N LYS A 457 -13.58 23.09 -2.06
CA LYS A 457 -13.01 22.54 -3.29
C LYS A 457 -11.48 22.38 -3.27
N ASP A 458 -10.82 23.07 -2.36
CA ASP A 458 -9.36 23.04 -2.24
C ASP A 458 -8.90 21.76 -1.51
N ASN A 459 -9.76 21.16 -0.65
CA ASN A 459 -9.56 19.83 -0.09
C ASN A 459 -9.92 18.76 -1.15
N PRO A 460 -8.95 17.99 -1.67
CA PRO A 460 -9.21 17.05 -2.75
C PRO A 460 -10.11 15.87 -2.34
N LEU A 461 -10.06 15.42 -1.09
CA LEU A 461 -10.97 14.39 -0.61
C LEU A 461 -12.41 14.90 -0.57
N TYR A 462 -12.61 16.05 0.06
CA TYR A 462 -13.94 16.67 0.11
C TYR A 462 -14.53 16.87 -1.29
N TYR A 463 -13.70 17.32 -2.24
CA TYR A 463 -14.10 17.53 -3.63
C TYR A 463 -14.59 16.25 -4.32
N ILE A 464 -13.92 15.11 -4.08
CA ILE A 464 -14.32 13.80 -4.61
C ILE A 464 -15.61 13.31 -3.94
N GLN A 465 -15.67 13.37 -2.60
CA GLN A 465 -16.85 12.94 -1.84
C GLN A 465 -18.08 13.80 -2.20
N TYR A 466 -17.88 15.11 -2.38
CA TYR A 466 -18.93 16.02 -2.80
C TYR A 466 -19.47 15.69 -4.20
N ALA A 467 -18.61 15.22 -5.12
CA ALA A 467 -19.08 14.71 -6.42
C ALA A 467 -20.06 13.55 -6.25
N HIS A 468 -19.72 12.56 -5.42
CA HIS A 468 -20.57 11.41 -5.12
C HIS A 468 -21.92 11.85 -4.49
N ALA A 469 -21.89 12.65 -3.42
CA ALA A 469 -23.09 13.12 -2.73
C ALA A 469 -24.00 13.95 -3.66
N ARG A 470 -23.42 14.78 -4.51
CA ARG A 470 -24.13 15.59 -5.50
C ARG A 470 -24.85 14.71 -6.54
N ILE A 471 -24.21 13.64 -7.02
CA ILE A 471 -24.87 12.66 -7.92
C ILE A 471 -26.03 11.97 -7.19
N CYS A 472 -25.81 11.49 -5.98
CA CYS A 472 -26.87 10.89 -5.16
C CYS A 472 -28.10 11.82 -5.01
N SER A 473 -27.86 13.13 -4.82
CA SER A 473 -28.92 14.14 -4.75
C SER A 473 -29.69 14.28 -6.07
N VAL A 474 -29.02 14.27 -7.22
CA VAL A 474 -29.68 14.34 -8.55
C VAL A 474 -30.54 13.10 -8.78
N LEU A 475 -29.98 11.91 -8.56
CA LEU A 475 -30.70 10.63 -8.74
C LEU A 475 -31.95 10.58 -7.85
N ARG A 476 -31.85 10.99 -6.59
CA ARG A 476 -33.00 11.05 -5.66
C ARG A 476 -34.07 12.03 -6.14
N LYS A 477 -33.67 13.20 -6.64
CA LYS A 477 -34.62 14.22 -7.15
C LYS A 477 -35.32 13.78 -8.42
N SER A 478 -34.69 12.97 -9.25
CA SER A 478 -35.29 12.48 -10.49
C SER A 478 -36.46 11.51 -10.26
N LYS A 479 -36.47 10.82 -9.11
CA LYS A 479 -37.45 9.77 -8.75
C LYS A 479 -37.42 8.57 -9.71
N VAL A 480 -36.44 8.44 -10.61
CA VAL A 480 -36.25 7.30 -11.52
C VAL A 480 -35.46 6.23 -10.77
N GLN A 481 -35.90 4.98 -10.89
CA GLN A 481 -35.18 3.84 -10.31
C GLN A 481 -33.96 3.49 -11.17
N GLU A 482 -32.85 3.11 -10.54
CA GLU A 482 -31.60 2.81 -11.27
C GLU A 482 -31.76 1.65 -12.25
N GLU A 483 -32.62 0.68 -11.95
CA GLU A 483 -32.95 -0.45 -12.81
C GLU A 483 -33.59 -0.01 -14.14
N GLU A 484 -34.42 1.04 -14.12
CA GLU A 484 -35.06 1.60 -15.32
C GLU A 484 -34.04 2.24 -16.27
N LEU A 485 -32.90 2.71 -15.72
CA LEU A 485 -31.85 3.38 -16.50
C LEU A 485 -31.08 2.42 -17.42
N THR A 486 -31.10 1.12 -17.14
CA THR A 486 -30.34 0.11 -17.91
C THR A 486 -30.77 0.01 -19.37
N THR A 487 -31.99 0.43 -19.69
CA THR A 487 -32.56 0.45 -21.06
C THR A 487 -32.34 1.77 -21.80
N SER A 488 -31.58 2.71 -21.22
CA SER A 488 -31.33 4.05 -21.79
C SER A 488 -30.67 4.01 -23.17
N GLU A 489 -31.02 4.99 -24.01
CA GLU A 489 -30.45 5.18 -25.35
C GLU A 489 -29.09 5.89 -25.25
N LEU A 490 -27.99 5.13 -25.19
CA LEU A 490 -26.65 5.66 -24.95
C LEU A 490 -26.14 6.57 -26.09
N GLY A 491 -26.67 6.41 -27.29
CA GLY A 491 -26.35 7.29 -28.44
C GLY A 491 -26.79 8.75 -28.27
N LEU A 492 -27.65 9.04 -27.27
CA LEU A 492 -28.05 10.41 -26.92
C LEU A 492 -26.98 11.15 -26.09
N LEU A 493 -26.00 10.45 -25.53
CA LEU A 493 -24.87 11.02 -24.80
C LEU A 493 -23.79 11.47 -25.80
N ASP A 494 -23.95 12.65 -26.37
CA ASP A 494 -23.17 13.08 -27.50
C ASP A 494 -22.37 14.40 -27.28
N SER A 495 -22.54 15.04 -26.15
CA SER A 495 -21.72 16.19 -25.80
C SER A 495 -20.26 15.79 -25.52
N ASN A 496 -19.32 16.70 -25.78
CA ASN A 496 -17.90 16.47 -25.54
C ASN A 496 -17.63 15.98 -24.10
N LYS A 497 -18.34 16.52 -23.14
CA LYS A 497 -18.17 16.15 -21.72
C LYS A 497 -18.74 14.76 -21.41
N GLU A 498 -19.86 14.39 -21.99
CA GLU A 498 -20.45 13.05 -21.85
C GLU A 498 -19.52 11.99 -22.42
N ILE A 499 -18.91 12.25 -23.57
CA ILE A 499 -17.91 11.37 -24.19
C ILE A 499 -16.63 11.31 -23.34
N GLU A 500 -16.16 12.43 -22.79
CA GLU A 500 -14.99 12.51 -21.92
C GLU A 500 -15.19 11.69 -20.64
N ILE A 501 -16.36 11.80 -20.00
CA ILE A 501 -16.70 10.97 -18.82
C ILE A 501 -16.70 9.47 -19.18
N GLN A 502 -17.31 9.10 -20.31
CA GLN A 502 -17.31 7.69 -20.73
C GLN A 502 -15.88 7.17 -20.99
N LYS A 503 -15.00 8.01 -21.55
CA LYS A 503 -13.59 7.65 -21.77
C LYS A 503 -12.82 7.46 -20.46
N ILE A 504 -13.00 8.34 -19.48
CA ILE A 504 -12.30 8.20 -18.19
C ILE A 504 -12.83 7.00 -17.41
N LEU A 505 -14.13 6.69 -17.45
CA LEU A 505 -14.70 5.50 -16.81
C LEU A 505 -14.08 4.19 -17.35
N LYS A 506 -13.77 4.12 -18.67
CA LYS A 506 -13.09 2.97 -19.28
C LYS A 506 -11.67 2.74 -18.75
N GLN A 507 -11.03 3.77 -18.20
CA GLN A 507 -9.65 3.69 -17.69
C GLN A 507 -9.56 3.06 -16.31
N TYR A 508 -10.69 2.91 -15.59
CA TYR A 508 -10.67 2.43 -14.20
C TYR A 508 -10.12 1.00 -14.05
N PRO A 509 -10.62 -0.03 -14.78
CA PRO A 509 -10.07 -1.37 -14.63
C PRO A 509 -8.56 -1.48 -14.95
N PRO A 510 -8.05 -1.00 -16.09
CA PRO A 510 -6.61 -1.07 -16.37
C PRO A 510 -5.77 -0.21 -15.40
N LEU A 511 -6.37 0.81 -14.77
CA LEU A 511 -5.70 1.59 -13.72
C LEU A 511 -5.49 0.75 -12.45
N ILE A 512 -6.50 0.00 -12.02
CA ILE A 512 -6.41 -0.90 -10.85
C ILE A 512 -5.25 -1.89 -11.05
N GLU A 513 -5.21 -2.58 -12.19
CA GLU A 513 -4.15 -3.53 -12.51
C GLU A 513 -2.76 -2.87 -12.50
N ARG A 514 -2.62 -1.74 -13.20
CA ARG A 514 -1.36 -0.99 -13.26
C ARG A 514 -0.90 -0.53 -11.89
N ALA A 515 -1.80 0.06 -11.09
CA ALA A 515 -1.48 0.56 -9.75
C ALA A 515 -1.04 -0.56 -8.80
N ALA A 516 -1.67 -1.75 -8.90
CA ALA A 516 -1.32 -2.94 -8.13
C ALA A 516 0.05 -3.51 -8.54
N LEU A 517 0.29 -3.67 -9.83
CA LEU A 517 1.53 -4.26 -10.34
C LEU A 517 2.74 -3.35 -10.13
N ALA A 518 2.57 -2.05 -10.27
CA ALA A 518 3.63 -1.06 -10.08
C ALA A 518 3.82 -0.61 -8.62
N SER A 519 3.01 -1.09 -7.67
CA SER A 519 2.99 -0.61 -6.27
C SER A 519 2.80 0.92 -6.19
N GLU A 520 1.86 1.48 -6.99
CA GLU A 520 1.60 2.91 -7.10
C GLU A 520 0.16 3.29 -6.71
N PRO A 521 -0.26 3.11 -5.45
CA PRO A 521 -1.64 3.35 -5.01
C PRO A 521 -2.09 4.82 -5.14
N HIS A 522 -1.18 5.79 -5.14
CA HIS A 522 -1.49 7.21 -5.36
C HIS A 522 -2.19 7.50 -6.69
N LEU A 523 -2.04 6.63 -7.69
CA LEU A 523 -2.71 6.78 -9.00
C LEU A 523 -4.23 6.78 -8.88
N ILE A 524 -4.79 6.10 -7.88
CA ILE A 524 -6.23 6.08 -7.63
C ILE A 524 -6.71 7.46 -7.17
N CYS A 525 -5.96 8.13 -6.29
CA CYS A 525 -6.29 9.50 -5.86
C CYS A 525 -6.32 10.48 -7.04
N TYR A 526 -5.35 10.40 -7.93
CA TYR A 526 -5.29 11.26 -9.12
C TYR A 526 -6.47 10.99 -10.05
N TYR A 527 -6.74 9.72 -10.33
CA TYR A 527 -7.88 9.34 -11.16
C TYR A 527 -9.22 9.82 -10.59
N LEU A 528 -9.47 9.63 -9.30
CA LEU A 528 -10.71 10.08 -8.67
C LEU A 528 -10.86 11.60 -8.70
N LYS A 529 -9.77 12.34 -8.51
CA LYS A 529 -9.76 13.79 -8.61
C LYS A 529 -10.10 14.26 -10.03
N ASP A 530 -9.51 13.61 -11.05
CA ASP A 530 -9.77 13.94 -12.45
C ASP A 530 -11.23 13.63 -12.81
N LEU A 531 -11.75 12.45 -12.43
CA LEU A 531 -13.15 12.08 -12.64
C LEU A 531 -14.11 13.06 -11.96
N ALA A 532 -13.84 13.43 -10.71
CA ALA A 532 -14.64 14.42 -9.98
C ALA A 532 -14.59 15.80 -10.66
N SER A 533 -13.42 16.22 -11.16
CA SER A 533 -13.25 17.52 -11.86
C SER A 533 -14.08 17.58 -13.15
N ILE A 534 -14.02 16.53 -13.97
CA ILE A 534 -14.81 16.45 -15.20
C ILE A 534 -16.30 16.43 -14.87
N PHE A 535 -16.72 15.65 -13.85
CA PHE A 535 -18.10 15.61 -13.41
C PHE A 535 -18.60 16.98 -12.91
N HIS A 536 -17.84 17.69 -12.06
CA HIS A 536 -18.26 19.02 -11.58
C HIS A 536 -18.35 20.04 -12.72
N SER A 537 -17.44 19.95 -13.70
CA SER A 537 -17.53 20.76 -14.91
C SER A 537 -18.80 20.47 -15.72
N TYR A 538 -19.14 19.18 -15.87
CA TYR A 538 -20.36 18.74 -16.55
C TYR A 538 -21.62 19.18 -15.80
N TYR A 539 -21.63 19.03 -14.48
CA TYR A 539 -22.73 19.45 -13.62
C TYR A 539 -23.04 20.96 -13.72
N ASN A 540 -22.03 21.78 -13.90
CA ASN A 540 -22.21 23.23 -13.98
C ASN A 540 -22.71 23.71 -15.35
N THR A 541 -22.62 22.89 -16.39
CA THR A 541 -22.98 23.27 -17.76
C THR A 541 -24.26 22.62 -18.26
N GLU A 542 -24.63 21.44 -17.73
CA GLU A 542 -25.75 20.66 -18.24
C GLU A 542 -26.86 20.48 -17.20
N LYS A 543 -28.11 20.42 -17.69
CA LYS A 543 -29.26 20.05 -16.87
C LYS A 543 -29.53 18.55 -17.03
N PHE A 544 -29.68 17.85 -15.90
CA PHE A 544 -29.93 16.40 -15.87
C PHE A 544 -31.41 16.08 -15.89
N ILE A 545 -32.23 16.87 -15.19
CA ILE A 545 -33.68 16.72 -15.17
C ILE A 545 -34.24 17.65 -16.25
N VAL A 546 -34.64 17.06 -17.37
CA VAL A 546 -35.15 17.72 -18.59
C VAL A 546 -36.48 17.10 -19.03
N GLU A 547 -37.22 17.78 -19.92
CA GLU A 547 -38.53 17.30 -20.42
C GLU A 547 -38.39 16.06 -21.30
N ASP A 548 -37.30 15.94 -22.09
CA ASP A 548 -37.00 14.74 -22.86
C ASP A 548 -36.60 13.59 -21.93
N GLN A 549 -37.54 12.70 -21.69
CA GLN A 549 -37.37 11.54 -20.80
C GLN A 549 -36.24 10.61 -21.22
N LYS A 550 -36.02 10.43 -22.53
CA LYS A 550 -34.96 9.55 -23.05
C LYS A 550 -33.58 10.15 -22.76
N LEU A 551 -33.41 11.44 -23.06
CA LEU A 551 -32.17 12.16 -22.77
C LEU A 551 -31.93 12.21 -21.27
N MET A 552 -32.97 12.49 -20.47
CA MET A 552 -32.90 12.49 -19.00
C MET A 552 -32.39 11.14 -18.49
N ASN A 553 -33.01 10.02 -18.90
CA ASN A 553 -32.62 8.70 -18.47
C ASN A 553 -31.17 8.37 -18.88
N SER A 554 -30.75 8.72 -20.10
CA SER A 554 -29.37 8.51 -20.55
C SER A 554 -28.37 9.29 -19.69
N ARG A 555 -28.64 10.56 -19.37
CA ARG A 555 -27.81 11.37 -18.48
C ARG A 555 -27.77 10.85 -17.06
N LEU A 556 -28.91 10.41 -16.50
CA LEU A 556 -28.97 9.81 -15.18
C LEU A 556 -28.18 8.47 -15.14
N PHE A 557 -28.22 7.71 -16.21
CA PHE A 557 -27.43 6.48 -16.32
C PHE A 557 -25.93 6.77 -16.38
N LEU A 558 -25.49 7.81 -17.06
CA LEU A 558 -24.11 8.27 -17.02
C LEU A 558 -23.70 8.65 -15.59
N LEU A 559 -24.55 9.40 -14.87
CA LEU A 559 -24.29 9.78 -13.48
C LEU A 559 -24.20 8.56 -12.55
N SER A 560 -25.06 7.55 -12.73
CA SER A 560 -24.99 6.33 -11.93
C SER A 560 -23.67 5.59 -12.13
N GLY A 561 -23.15 5.58 -13.37
CA GLY A 561 -21.82 5.03 -13.67
C GLY A 561 -20.68 5.80 -12.98
N VAL A 562 -20.73 7.14 -12.99
CA VAL A 562 -19.75 7.98 -12.27
C VAL A 562 -19.83 7.73 -10.77
N LYS A 563 -21.03 7.69 -10.19
CA LYS A 563 -21.27 7.39 -8.76
C LYS A 563 -20.61 6.06 -8.37
N GLN A 564 -20.87 5.01 -9.16
CA GLN A 564 -20.35 3.68 -8.87
C GLN A 564 -18.82 3.62 -8.92
N VAL A 565 -18.19 4.27 -9.90
CA VAL A 565 -16.72 4.24 -10.02
C VAL A 565 -16.05 5.09 -8.94
N ILE A 566 -16.64 6.23 -8.53
CA ILE A 566 -16.15 6.99 -7.37
C ILE A 566 -16.25 6.14 -6.10
N TYR A 567 -17.38 5.46 -5.88
CA TYR A 567 -17.58 4.55 -4.76
C TYR A 567 -16.52 3.44 -4.74
N ASN A 568 -16.31 2.74 -5.86
CA ASN A 568 -15.32 1.67 -5.96
C ASN A 568 -13.90 2.18 -5.67
N GLY A 569 -13.52 3.32 -6.24
CA GLY A 569 -12.20 3.91 -6.03
C GLY A 569 -11.96 4.36 -4.58
N LEU A 570 -12.95 4.99 -3.94
CA LEU A 570 -12.88 5.36 -2.53
C LEU A 570 -12.81 4.11 -1.62
N THR A 571 -13.56 3.05 -1.95
CA THR A 571 -13.51 1.76 -1.23
C THR A 571 -12.12 1.14 -1.26
N VAL A 572 -11.44 1.17 -2.41
CA VAL A 572 -10.03 0.73 -2.53
C VAL A 572 -9.12 1.53 -1.60
N LEU A 573 -9.33 2.83 -1.49
CA LEU A 573 -8.57 3.69 -0.56
C LEU A 573 -8.94 3.45 0.92
N GLY A 574 -10.01 2.69 1.20
CA GLY A 574 -10.56 2.51 2.54
C GLY A 574 -11.26 3.76 3.06
N ILE A 575 -11.94 4.47 2.19
CA ILE A 575 -12.64 5.74 2.44
C ILE A 575 -14.11 5.57 2.04
N ASN A 576 -15.01 6.12 2.83
CA ASN A 576 -16.44 6.07 2.55
C ASN A 576 -16.83 7.08 1.44
N ALA A 577 -17.86 6.69 0.67
CA ALA A 577 -18.52 7.56 -0.29
C ALA A 577 -19.86 8.04 0.29
N PRO A 578 -19.95 9.25 0.84
CA PRO A 578 -21.16 9.72 1.51
C PRO A 578 -22.28 9.99 0.51
N HIS A 579 -23.51 9.67 0.91
CA HIS A 579 -24.71 9.96 0.10
C HIS A 579 -25.19 11.41 0.24
N GLU A 580 -24.76 12.10 1.29
CA GLU A 580 -25.10 13.49 1.63
C GLU A 580 -23.89 14.18 2.28
N MET A 581 -23.73 15.46 1.97
CA MET A 581 -22.70 16.34 2.55
C MET A 581 -23.25 17.76 2.69
#